data_9743b6919fe1c0eda2c37da5bea7e03c
#
_entry.id   9743b6919fe1c0eda2c37da5bea7e03c
#
_cell.length_a   1.000
_cell.length_b   1.000
_cell.length_c   1.000
_cell.angle_alpha   90.00
_cell.angle_beta   90.00
_cell.angle_gamma   90.00
#
_symmetry.space_group_name_H-M   'P 1'
#
loop_
_entity.id
_entity.type
_entity.pdbx_description
1 polymer ?
#
loop_
_entity_poly.entity_id
_entity_poly.type
_entity_poly.pdbx_seq_one_letter_code
_entity_poly.pdbx_strand_id
1 'polypeptide(L)'
;MFALAMALGVLTVSAELRAQEAKPSGDAGAKSAPEQVAKSGHEYSGMYTFLKEGEFVQVTVEDAGHVTGFVSRFGDGESDKGAFLDQFFKSGKLEGNKLIFTTEVVHGVTFDFKGTVERGEGKNPGDEAYFVLKGTLTENASDVNKKVTSHSRDVLFKMFPQDAAPAPAARN
;
A
#
# COMPACT_ATOMS: atom_id res chain seq x y z
N MET A 1 18.65 -57.51 18.02
CA MET A 1 19.11 -58.66 17.22
C MET A 1 19.09 -58.22 15.76
N PHE A 2 20.24 -58.48 15.12
CA PHE A 2 20.57 -58.27 13.67
C PHE A 2 20.63 -56.82 13.21
N ALA A 3 21.78 -56.21 13.08
CA ALA A 3 23.07 -56.47 12.42
C ALA A 3 23.05 -56.19 10.90
N LEU A 4 23.89 -55.18 10.55
CA LEU A 4 24.97 -55.21 9.51
C LEU A 4 24.47 -55.12 8.07
N ALA A 5 25.01 -54.22 7.19
CA ALA A 5 26.37 -54.10 6.72
C ALA A 5 26.51 -52.84 5.82
N MET A 6 27.57 -52.13 6.04
CA MET A 6 28.64 -51.59 5.18
C MET A 6 28.51 -51.80 3.64
N ALA A 7 28.71 -50.74 2.88
CA ALA A 7 29.61 -50.77 1.70
C ALA A 7 30.16 -49.37 1.42
N LEU A 8 31.44 -49.25 1.61
CA LEU A 8 32.37 -48.19 1.22
C LEU A 8 32.59 -48.26 -0.31
N GLY A 9 32.51 -47.18 -1.01
CA GLY A 9 32.90 -47.08 -2.41
C GLY A 9 33.56 -45.74 -2.69
N VAL A 10 34.88 -45.70 -2.47
CA VAL A 10 35.79 -44.64 -2.89
C VAL A 10 36.12 -44.88 -4.36
N LEU A 11 35.88 -43.92 -5.21
CA LEU A 11 36.51 -43.83 -6.54
C LEU A 11 37.02 -42.43 -6.78
N THR A 12 38.31 -42.28 -6.60
CA THR A 12 39.16 -41.18 -7.07
C THR A 12 39.41 -41.31 -8.55
N VAL A 13 39.12 -40.28 -9.33
CA VAL A 13 39.76 -40.09 -10.64
C VAL A 13 40.26 -38.67 -10.74
N SER A 14 41.57 -38.60 -10.92
CA SER A 14 42.39 -37.40 -11.03
C SER A 14 42.37 -36.82 -12.46
N ALA A 15 42.54 -35.52 -12.51
CA ALA A 15 43.26 -34.72 -13.51
C ALA A 15 42.88 -34.86 -14.99
N GLU A 16 42.57 -33.74 -15.63
CA GLU A 16 43.49 -33.14 -16.59
C GLU A 16 43.16 -31.67 -16.83
N LEU A 17 44.17 -30.89 -16.63
CA LEU A 17 44.31 -29.49 -16.99
C LEU A 17 44.41 -29.39 -18.51
N ARG A 18 43.50 -28.66 -19.16
CA ARG A 18 43.75 -28.20 -20.53
C ARG A 18 43.36 -26.75 -20.66
N ALA A 19 44.39 -25.92 -20.58
CA ALA A 19 44.34 -24.55 -21.02
C ALA A 19 44.05 -24.50 -22.53
N GLN A 20 43.04 -23.77 -22.92
CA GLN A 20 42.88 -23.34 -24.29
C GLN A 20 42.48 -21.87 -24.31
N GLU A 21 43.47 -21.09 -24.61
CA GLU A 21 43.40 -19.68 -24.99
C GLU A 21 42.62 -19.55 -26.32
N ALA A 22 41.57 -18.77 -26.33
CA ALA A 22 40.98 -18.23 -27.56
C ALA A 22 40.28 -16.90 -27.28
N LYS A 23 40.91 -15.87 -27.69
CA LYS A 23 40.60 -14.57 -28.30
C LYS A 23 39.14 -14.08 -28.28
N PRO A 24 38.92 -12.78 -27.97
CA PRO A 24 37.61 -12.16 -27.90
C PRO A 24 37.07 -11.79 -29.28
N SER A 25 35.82 -12.04 -29.51
CA SER A 25 35.06 -11.44 -30.61
C SER A 25 33.57 -11.44 -30.30
N GLY A 26 32.93 -10.30 -30.43
CA GLY A 26 31.49 -10.25 -30.68
C GLY A 26 30.71 -9.57 -29.60
N ASP A 27 30.68 -8.28 -29.72
CA ASP A 27 29.55 -7.39 -29.36
C ASP A 27 28.21 -8.10 -29.59
N ALA A 28 27.52 -8.42 -28.53
CA ALA A 28 26.11 -8.71 -28.55
C ALA A 28 25.48 -7.92 -27.42
N GLY A 29 24.93 -6.76 -27.79
CA GLY A 29 24.19 -5.88 -26.94
C GLY A 29 23.18 -6.67 -26.10
N ALA A 30 23.49 -6.79 -24.83
CA ALA A 30 22.47 -7.11 -23.82
C ALA A 30 21.46 -5.97 -23.87
N LYS A 31 20.35 -6.18 -24.57
CA LYS A 31 19.12 -5.42 -24.36
C LYS A 31 18.78 -5.58 -22.87
N SER A 32 19.17 -4.58 -22.09
CA SER A 32 18.62 -4.38 -20.77
C SER A 32 17.10 -4.36 -20.93
N ALA A 33 16.44 -5.38 -20.42
CA ALA A 33 15.01 -5.33 -20.23
C ALA A 33 14.73 -4.03 -19.45
N PRO A 34 13.69 -3.24 -19.80
CA PRO A 34 13.36 -2.06 -19.03
C PRO A 34 13.13 -2.53 -17.59
N GLU A 35 14.01 -2.09 -16.71
CA GLU A 35 13.81 -2.18 -15.27
C GLU A 35 12.48 -1.49 -15.02
N GLN A 36 11.43 -2.28 -14.81
CA GLN A 36 10.16 -1.77 -14.31
C GLN A 36 10.49 -1.25 -12.91
N VAL A 37 10.82 0.04 -12.83
CA VAL A 37 10.82 0.77 -11.59
C VAL A 37 9.41 0.55 -11.01
N ALA A 38 9.31 -0.34 -10.04
CA ALA A 38 8.07 -0.54 -9.33
C ALA A 38 7.70 0.86 -8.81
N LYS A 39 6.59 1.41 -9.34
CA LYS A 39 6.09 2.71 -8.88
C LYS A 39 5.95 2.59 -7.37
N SER A 40 6.63 3.43 -6.65
CA SER A 40 6.69 3.37 -5.18
C SER A 40 5.32 3.55 -4.51
N GLY A 41 4.32 4.02 -5.27
CA GLY A 41 2.98 4.31 -4.78
C GLY A 41 2.89 5.59 -3.95
N HIS A 42 4.02 6.29 -3.74
CA HIS A 42 4.05 7.55 -2.97
C HIS A 42 3.12 8.61 -3.57
N GLU A 43 2.89 8.57 -4.88
CA GLU A 43 1.96 9.43 -5.60
C GLU A 43 0.50 9.30 -5.13
N TYR A 44 0.15 8.23 -4.45
CA TYR A 44 -1.17 7.99 -3.89
C TYR A 44 -1.35 8.57 -2.49
N SER A 45 -0.29 9.11 -1.91
CA SER A 45 -0.36 9.81 -0.61
C SER A 45 -1.17 11.09 -0.75
N GLY A 46 -2.07 11.32 0.21
CA GLY A 46 -2.91 12.51 0.20
C GLY A 46 -4.14 12.37 1.07
N MET A 47 -4.94 13.42 1.06
CA MET A 47 -6.25 13.42 1.72
C MET A 47 -7.32 13.04 0.70
N TYR A 48 -8.27 12.24 1.15
CA TYR A 48 -9.42 11.80 0.36
C TYR A 48 -10.70 12.09 1.13
N THR A 49 -11.80 12.35 0.42
CA THR A 49 -13.13 12.44 1.05
C THR A 49 -13.43 11.16 1.84
N PHE A 50 -14.32 11.27 2.81
CA PHE A 50 -14.80 10.09 3.55
C PHE A 50 -16.32 9.98 3.43
N LEU A 51 -17.02 9.54 4.45
CA LEU A 51 -18.44 9.19 4.36
C LEU A 51 -19.37 10.39 4.31
N LYS A 52 -19.06 11.45 5.05
CA LYS A 52 -19.87 12.67 5.15
C LYS A 52 -19.05 13.88 4.71
N GLU A 53 -19.73 14.94 4.29
CA GLU A 53 -19.09 16.21 3.99
C GLU A 53 -18.28 16.71 5.21
N GLY A 54 -17.05 17.12 4.97
CA GLY A 54 -16.10 17.54 5.99
C GLY A 54 -15.30 16.40 6.62
N GLU A 55 -15.71 15.15 6.48
CA GLU A 55 -14.91 13.99 6.89
C GLU A 55 -13.88 13.63 5.83
N PHE A 56 -12.73 13.12 6.26
CA PHE A 56 -11.67 12.74 5.32
C PHE A 56 -10.85 11.54 5.84
N VAL A 57 -10.12 10.92 4.93
CA VAL A 57 -9.08 9.95 5.23
C VAL A 57 -7.76 10.46 4.69
N GLN A 58 -6.75 10.54 5.56
CA GLN A 58 -5.37 10.82 5.20
C GLN A 58 -4.65 9.50 4.96
N VAL A 59 -4.04 9.36 3.80
CA VAL A 59 -3.23 8.20 3.41
C VAL A 59 -1.80 8.65 3.17
N THR A 60 -0.83 7.96 3.76
CA THR A 60 0.60 8.15 3.50
C THR A 60 1.19 6.80 3.11
N VAL A 61 1.67 6.70 1.88
CA VAL A 61 2.36 5.51 1.38
C VAL A 61 3.84 5.68 1.63
N GLU A 62 4.40 4.75 2.38
CA GLU A 62 5.81 4.68 2.74
C GLU A 62 6.54 3.62 1.89
N ASP A 63 7.82 3.46 2.13
CA ASP A 63 8.64 2.45 1.46
C ASP A 63 8.07 1.03 1.63
N ALA A 64 8.35 0.20 0.65
CA ALA A 64 7.86 -1.19 0.59
C ALA A 64 6.34 -1.34 0.65
N GLY A 65 5.57 -0.26 0.36
CA GLY A 65 4.12 -0.28 0.35
C GLY A 65 3.48 -0.30 1.74
N HIS A 66 4.23 0.03 2.80
CA HIS A 66 3.64 0.30 4.09
C HIS A 66 2.76 1.56 4.01
N VAL A 67 1.60 1.52 4.63
CA VAL A 67 0.65 2.64 4.58
C VAL A 67 0.29 3.06 5.99
N THR A 68 0.49 4.34 6.29
CA THR A 68 0.05 4.99 7.52
C THR A 68 -0.99 6.06 7.21
N GLY A 69 -1.67 6.55 8.23
CA GLY A 69 -2.69 7.58 8.07
C GLY A 69 -3.75 7.52 9.15
N PHE A 70 -4.84 8.21 8.90
CA PHE A 70 -5.98 8.23 9.82
C PHE A 70 -7.27 8.62 9.09
N VAL A 71 -8.39 8.25 9.68
CA VAL A 71 -9.73 8.73 9.32
C VAL A 71 -10.10 9.82 10.32
N SER A 72 -10.50 11.00 9.81
CA SER A 72 -11.09 12.07 10.61
C SER A 72 -12.59 12.13 10.31
N ARG A 73 -13.40 11.83 11.31
CA ARG A 73 -14.86 11.75 11.20
C ARG A 73 -15.57 12.47 12.34
N PHE A 74 -16.82 12.82 12.14
CA PHE A 74 -17.65 13.33 13.22
C PHE A 74 -18.05 12.22 14.20
N GLY A 75 -18.04 12.55 15.48
CA GLY A 75 -18.60 11.70 16.51
C GLY A 75 -20.12 11.55 16.37
N ASP A 76 -20.63 10.33 16.55
CA ASP A 76 -22.06 10.00 16.47
C ASP A 76 -22.69 9.82 17.86
N GLY A 77 -21.87 9.75 18.93
CA GLY A 77 -22.33 9.63 20.31
C GLY A 77 -22.80 10.96 20.89
N GLU A 78 -23.64 10.92 21.94
CA GLU A 78 -24.11 12.15 22.61
C GLU A 78 -22.95 12.96 23.21
N SER A 79 -21.89 12.28 23.67
CA SER A 79 -20.72 12.90 24.30
C SER A 79 -19.76 13.57 23.33
N ASP A 80 -19.81 13.19 22.06
CA ASP A 80 -18.84 13.58 21.04
C ASP A 80 -19.48 14.12 19.75
N LYS A 81 -20.80 14.34 19.81
CA LYS A 81 -21.57 14.84 18.67
C LYS A 81 -20.99 16.16 18.13
N GLY A 82 -20.57 16.11 16.87
CA GLY A 82 -19.99 17.26 16.16
C GLY A 82 -18.51 17.51 16.47
N ALA A 83 -17.87 16.73 17.35
CA ALA A 83 -16.43 16.72 17.50
C ALA A 83 -15.77 15.86 16.42
N PHE A 84 -14.59 16.26 15.95
CA PHE A 84 -13.77 15.40 15.10
C PHE A 84 -13.07 14.33 15.93
N LEU A 85 -13.15 13.10 15.46
CA LEU A 85 -12.48 11.92 16.02
C LEU A 85 -11.47 11.41 15.01
N ASP A 86 -10.20 11.48 15.35
CA ASP A 86 -9.14 10.94 14.52
C ASP A 86 -8.89 9.48 14.88
N GLN A 87 -9.00 8.60 13.90
CA GLN A 87 -8.76 7.16 14.03
C GLN A 87 -7.55 6.77 13.20
N PHE A 88 -6.40 6.60 13.85
CA PHE A 88 -5.16 6.22 13.18
C PHE A 88 -5.24 4.81 12.61
N PHE A 89 -4.48 4.56 11.55
CA PHE A 89 -4.35 3.22 11.00
C PHE A 89 -3.57 2.33 11.96
N LYS A 90 -4.18 1.25 12.38
CA LYS A 90 -3.55 0.15 13.09
C LYS A 90 -2.66 -0.65 12.13
N SER A 91 -3.08 -0.79 10.89
CA SER A 91 -2.33 -1.43 9.82
C SER A 91 -2.76 -0.86 8.47
N GLY A 92 -1.83 -0.79 7.53
CA GLY A 92 -2.09 -0.36 6.17
C GLY A 92 -1.05 -0.94 5.21
N LYS A 93 -1.48 -1.30 4.00
CA LYS A 93 -0.64 -1.88 2.97
C LYS A 93 -1.11 -1.51 1.58
N LEU A 94 -0.16 -1.23 0.70
CA LEU A 94 -0.36 -1.04 -0.73
C LEU A 94 0.44 -2.11 -1.50
N GLU A 95 -0.22 -2.85 -2.37
CA GLU A 95 0.41 -3.80 -3.30
C GLU A 95 0.01 -3.45 -4.72
N GLY A 96 0.93 -2.86 -5.47
CA GLY A 96 0.60 -2.27 -6.76
C GLY A 96 -0.37 -1.10 -6.59
N ASN A 97 -1.62 -1.28 -6.95
CA ASN A 97 -2.69 -0.32 -6.68
C ASN A 97 -3.75 -0.82 -5.68
N LYS A 98 -3.55 -2.00 -5.10
CA LYS A 98 -4.47 -2.55 -4.09
C LYS A 98 -4.12 -1.98 -2.73
N LEU A 99 -5.05 -1.26 -2.14
CA LEU A 99 -4.93 -0.63 -0.83
C LEU A 99 -5.82 -1.34 0.18
N ILE A 100 -5.24 -1.67 1.32
CA ILE A 100 -5.99 -2.14 2.50
C ILE A 100 -5.55 -1.33 3.71
N PHE A 101 -6.47 -1.02 4.60
CA PHE A 101 -6.15 -0.49 5.93
C PHE A 101 -7.21 -0.89 6.95
N THR A 102 -6.80 -0.95 8.20
CA THR A 102 -7.66 -1.10 9.38
C THR A 102 -7.31 0.00 10.36
N THR A 103 -8.32 0.67 10.92
CA THR A 103 -8.11 1.71 11.93
C THR A 103 -8.02 1.13 13.35
N GLU A 104 -7.49 1.92 14.27
CA GLU A 104 -7.65 1.68 15.70
C GLU A 104 -9.12 1.82 16.12
N VAL A 105 -9.44 1.30 17.30
CA VAL A 105 -10.79 1.44 17.88
C VAL A 105 -10.92 2.81 18.54
N VAL A 106 -11.86 3.62 18.07
CA VAL A 106 -12.23 4.88 18.73
C VAL A 106 -13.72 4.86 19.01
N HIS A 107 -14.11 5.04 20.27
CA HIS A 107 -15.50 4.98 20.75
C HIS A 107 -16.24 3.69 20.32
N GLY A 108 -15.52 2.56 20.35
CA GLY A 108 -16.08 1.25 19.98
C GLY A 108 -16.21 1.01 18.48
N VAL A 109 -15.74 1.93 17.62
CA VAL A 109 -15.85 1.82 16.16
C VAL A 109 -14.47 1.60 15.55
N THR A 110 -14.38 0.69 14.55
CA THR A 110 -13.24 0.54 13.64
C THR A 110 -13.71 0.54 12.21
N PHE A 111 -12.81 0.89 11.30
CA PHE A 111 -13.02 0.80 9.86
C PHE A 111 -11.99 -0.13 9.24
N ASP A 112 -12.47 -1.00 8.35
CA ASP A 112 -11.65 -1.81 7.45
C ASP A 112 -11.94 -1.38 6.02
N PHE A 113 -10.92 -0.98 5.29
CA PHE A 113 -11.02 -0.68 3.86
C PHE A 113 -10.25 -1.71 3.05
N LYS A 114 -10.86 -2.15 1.96
CA LYS A 114 -10.23 -3.00 0.96
C LYS A 114 -10.65 -2.55 -0.43
N GLY A 115 -9.71 -2.08 -1.21
CA GLY A 115 -9.99 -1.55 -2.53
C GLY A 115 -8.77 -1.32 -3.38
N THR A 116 -8.92 -0.43 -4.35
CA THR A 116 -7.87 -0.02 -5.29
C THR A 116 -7.74 1.49 -5.32
N VAL A 117 -6.55 1.95 -5.62
CA VAL A 117 -6.31 3.33 -6.03
C VAL A 117 -6.41 3.38 -7.54
N GLU A 118 -7.30 4.23 -8.06
CA GLU A 118 -7.57 4.37 -9.49
C GLU A 118 -7.41 5.82 -9.92
N ARG A 119 -7.24 6.03 -11.22
CA ARG A 119 -7.34 7.37 -11.82
C ARG A 119 -8.79 7.82 -11.78
N GLY A 120 -9.02 9.01 -11.27
CA GLY A 120 -10.32 9.66 -11.25
C GLY A 120 -10.50 10.67 -12.40
N GLU A 121 -11.31 11.68 -12.15
CA GLU A 121 -11.71 12.69 -13.16
C GLU A 121 -10.68 13.83 -13.32
N GLY A 122 -9.81 14.04 -12.32
CA GLY A 122 -8.74 15.04 -12.33
C GLY A 122 -7.80 14.83 -13.51
N LYS A 123 -7.48 15.90 -14.25
CA LYS A 123 -6.66 15.84 -15.47
C LYS A 123 -5.16 15.87 -15.15
N ASN A 124 -4.77 16.70 -14.21
CA ASN A 124 -3.38 16.92 -13.83
C ASN A 124 -3.11 16.44 -12.41
N PRO A 125 -1.86 16.06 -12.09
CA PRO A 125 -1.46 15.84 -10.70
C PRO A 125 -1.80 17.07 -9.85
N GLY A 126 -2.48 16.86 -8.72
CA GLY A 126 -2.93 17.93 -7.85
C GLY A 126 -4.36 18.40 -8.09
N ASP A 127 -5.01 18.05 -9.21
CA ASP A 127 -6.43 18.31 -9.40
C ASP A 127 -7.27 17.50 -8.39
N GLU A 128 -8.45 18.02 -8.03
CA GLU A 128 -9.44 17.23 -7.30
C GLU A 128 -9.76 15.93 -8.03
N ALA A 129 -9.92 14.86 -7.28
CA ALA A 129 -10.17 13.52 -7.80
C ALA A 129 -9.16 13.05 -8.85
N TYR A 130 -7.89 13.50 -8.78
CA TYR A 130 -6.82 12.95 -9.64
C TYR A 130 -6.64 11.46 -9.38
N PHE A 131 -6.64 11.05 -8.11
CA PHE A 131 -6.81 9.67 -7.69
C PHE A 131 -8.10 9.50 -6.89
N VAL A 132 -8.63 8.29 -6.91
CA VAL A 132 -9.77 7.88 -6.11
C VAL A 132 -9.46 6.55 -5.43
N LEU A 133 -9.97 6.37 -4.20
CA LEU A 133 -9.99 5.08 -3.53
C LEU A 133 -11.35 4.45 -3.79
N LYS A 134 -11.38 3.33 -4.49
CA LYS A 134 -12.61 2.61 -4.82
C LYS A 134 -12.56 1.22 -4.20
N GLY A 135 -13.57 0.86 -3.44
CA GLY A 135 -13.58 -0.44 -2.78
C GLY A 135 -14.73 -0.58 -1.79
N THR A 136 -14.56 -1.51 -0.87
CA THR A 136 -15.52 -1.78 0.20
C THR A 136 -14.97 -1.27 1.52
N LEU A 137 -15.77 -0.48 2.22
CA LEU A 137 -15.52 -0.05 3.59
C LEU A 137 -16.43 -0.85 4.52
N THR A 138 -15.84 -1.48 5.54
CA THR A 138 -16.57 -2.15 6.61
C THR A 138 -16.40 -1.35 7.90
N GLU A 139 -17.51 -0.92 8.47
CA GLU A 139 -17.61 -0.32 9.77
C GLU A 139 -17.99 -1.38 10.79
N ASN A 140 -17.16 -1.56 11.83
CA ASN A 140 -17.44 -2.47 12.94
C ASN A 140 -17.69 -1.64 14.19
N ALA A 141 -18.91 -1.74 14.72
CA ALA A 141 -19.31 -1.06 15.95
C ALA A 141 -19.48 -2.08 17.09
N SER A 142 -18.83 -1.83 18.22
CA SER A 142 -18.92 -2.64 19.43
C SER A 142 -19.78 -1.94 20.47
N ASP A 143 -20.80 -2.62 20.96
CA ASP A 143 -21.63 -2.12 22.05
C ASP A 143 -20.98 -2.31 23.44
N VAL A 144 -21.66 -1.86 24.48
CA VAL A 144 -21.21 -1.97 25.89
C VAL A 144 -21.04 -3.43 26.35
N ASN A 145 -21.69 -4.38 25.69
CA ASN A 145 -21.59 -5.81 25.95
C ASN A 145 -20.52 -6.49 25.09
N LYS A 146 -19.71 -5.71 24.34
CA LYS A 146 -18.69 -6.18 23.40
C LYS A 146 -19.26 -6.97 22.22
N LYS A 147 -20.55 -6.83 21.94
CA LYS A 147 -21.15 -7.39 20.73
C LYS A 147 -20.80 -6.49 19.55
N VAL A 148 -20.18 -7.07 18.53
CA VAL A 148 -19.79 -6.36 17.32
C VAL A 148 -20.89 -6.47 16.27
N THR A 149 -21.24 -5.34 15.66
CA THR A 149 -22.10 -5.25 14.49
C THR A 149 -21.27 -4.69 13.34
N SER A 150 -21.32 -5.33 12.18
CA SER A 150 -20.53 -4.92 11.01
C SER A 150 -21.46 -4.49 9.87
N HIS A 151 -21.15 -3.36 9.27
CA HIS A 151 -21.82 -2.83 8.08
C HIS A 151 -20.80 -2.59 6.98
N SER A 152 -20.98 -3.26 5.85
CA SER A 152 -20.11 -3.06 4.67
C SER A 152 -20.86 -2.28 3.60
N ARG A 153 -20.15 -1.38 2.93
CA ARG A 153 -20.66 -0.59 1.80
C ARG A 153 -19.56 -0.36 0.76
N ASP A 154 -19.96 -0.27 -0.48
CA ASP A 154 -19.05 0.16 -1.54
C ASP A 154 -18.88 1.68 -1.46
N VAL A 155 -17.64 2.13 -1.62
CA VAL A 155 -17.26 3.53 -1.48
C VAL A 155 -16.35 3.96 -2.62
N LEU A 156 -16.39 5.28 -2.89
CA LEU A 156 -15.48 5.97 -3.77
C LEU A 156 -15.06 7.27 -3.09
N PHE A 157 -13.84 7.29 -2.58
CA PHE A 157 -13.27 8.46 -1.93
C PHE A 157 -12.41 9.23 -2.91
N LYS A 158 -12.68 10.50 -3.09
CA LYS A 158 -11.99 11.38 -4.05
C LYS A 158 -10.83 12.09 -3.35
N MET A 159 -9.66 12.10 -4.00
CA MET A 159 -8.53 12.89 -3.53
C MET A 159 -8.89 14.38 -3.51
N PHE A 160 -8.57 15.06 -2.43
CA PHE A 160 -8.67 16.53 -2.39
C PHE A 160 -7.62 17.16 -3.30
N PRO A 161 -7.88 18.37 -3.81
CA PRO A 161 -6.89 19.09 -4.59
C PRO A 161 -5.63 19.30 -3.72
N GLN A 162 -4.47 19.12 -4.33
CA GLN A 162 -3.19 19.41 -3.70
C GLN A 162 -2.72 20.78 -4.18
N ASP A 163 -2.27 21.64 -3.27
CA ASP A 163 -1.66 22.89 -3.65
C ASP A 163 -0.47 22.61 -4.58
N ALA A 164 -0.50 23.16 -5.78
CA ALA A 164 0.62 23.06 -6.70
C ALA A 164 1.84 23.65 -6.00
N ALA A 165 2.90 22.85 -5.83
CA ALA A 165 4.16 23.36 -5.32
C ALA A 165 4.54 24.59 -6.15
N PRO A 166 4.96 25.71 -5.52
CA PRO A 166 5.33 26.90 -6.27
C PRO A 166 6.38 26.52 -7.30
N ALA A 167 6.15 26.92 -8.56
CA ALA A 167 7.08 26.65 -9.64
C ALA A 167 8.48 27.14 -9.21
N PRO A 168 9.55 26.36 -9.45
CA PRO A 168 10.90 26.79 -9.11
C PRO A 168 11.16 28.14 -9.77
N ALA A 169 11.51 29.14 -8.95
CA ALA A 169 11.81 30.48 -9.43
C ALA A 169 12.82 30.39 -10.58
N ALA A 170 12.45 30.92 -11.73
CA ALA A 170 13.35 31.00 -12.87
C ALA A 170 14.63 31.71 -12.40
N ARG A 171 15.75 31.01 -12.42
CA ARG A 171 17.04 31.61 -12.17
C ARG A 171 17.41 32.44 -13.41
N ASN A 172 17.31 33.74 -13.25
CA ASN A 172 17.91 34.70 -14.22
C ASN A 172 19.41 34.64 -14.13
#